data_a20a70cfd4ed42bdd823ae7028dd60fa
#
_entry.id   a20a70cfd4ed42bdd823ae7028dd60fa
#
_cell.length_a   1.000
_cell.length_b   1.000
_cell.length_c   1.000
_cell.angle_alpha   90.00
_cell.angle_beta   90.00
_cell.angle_gamma   90.00
#
_symmetry.space_group_name_H-M   'P 1'
#
loop_
_entity.id
_entity.type
_entity.pdbx_description
1 polymer ?
#
loop_
_entity_poly.entity_id
_entity_poly.type
_entity_poly.pdbx_seq_one_letter_code
_entity_poly.pdbx_strand_id
1 'polypeptide(L)'
;YAGIFSMYDIRNRSNPILINSAQTSFDFTHNTWLSDDGNFLFTTDERANAYVDAFDISDPMDIQKIDRYRPLDTEGRGVIPHNTHYLNGYLITSWYTDGFKVIDAHRPDNLIEVAKYDTWQGADGADSPEEGFDGCWGAYPFFNSGKMLASDINSGLYVLDVNLKRASYLEGIITDANTGLPVVNTEITIL
;
A
#
# COMPACT_ATOMS: atom_id res chain seq x y z
N TYR A 1 19.10 -0.48 5.18
CA TYR A 1 17.88 -1.15 4.67
C TYR A 1 18.32 -2.38 3.88
N ALA A 2 17.78 -3.55 4.21
CA ALA A 2 18.18 -4.84 3.63
C ALA A 2 17.06 -5.51 2.83
N GLY A 3 15.95 -4.79 2.59
CA GLY A 3 14.79 -5.32 1.89
C GLY A 3 14.07 -6.45 2.62
N ILE A 4 14.23 -6.51 3.94
CA ILE A 4 13.69 -7.57 4.78
C ILE A 4 13.01 -6.93 5.98
N PHE A 5 11.80 -7.36 6.31
CA PHE A 5 11.23 -7.17 7.64
C PHE A 5 11.43 -8.43 8.49
N SER A 6 11.46 -8.28 9.79
CA SER A 6 11.67 -9.38 10.73
C SER A 6 10.67 -9.31 11.88
N MET A 7 10.16 -10.46 12.29
CA MET A 7 9.25 -10.63 13.41
C MET A 7 10.01 -11.20 14.60
N TYR A 8 9.83 -10.59 15.77
CA TYR A 8 10.50 -11.02 17.00
C TYR A 8 9.50 -11.29 18.11
N ASP A 9 9.74 -12.35 18.88
CA ASP A 9 9.12 -12.54 20.18
C ASP A 9 9.82 -11.62 21.20
N ILE A 10 9.07 -10.65 21.73
CA ILE A 10 9.56 -9.67 22.71
C ILE A 10 8.93 -9.86 24.10
N ARG A 11 8.33 -11.03 24.40
CA ARG A 11 7.82 -11.34 25.74
C ARG A 11 8.91 -11.21 26.78
N ASN A 12 10.12 -11.60 26.45
CA ASN A 12 11.32 -11.23 27.19
C ASN A 12 12.06 -10.10 26.47
N ARG A 13 11.80 -8.85 26.86
CA ARG A 13 12.40 -7.66 26.24
C ARG A 13 13.94 -7.59 26.34
N SER A 14 14.52 -8.28 27.33
CA SER A 14 15.99 -8.35 27.49
C SER A 14 16.64 -9.37 26.56
N ASN A 15 15.85 -10.24 25.93
CA ASN A 15 16.32 -11.25 24.98
C ASN A 15 15.27 -11.50 23.90
N PRO A 16 15.12 -10.59 22.92
CA PRO A 16 14.25 -10.78 21.76
C PRO A 16 14.68 -12.01 20.96
N ILE A 17 13.70 -12.82 20.55
CA ILE A 17 13.95 -14.03 19.75
C ILE A 17 13.35 -13.82 18.37
N LEU A 18 14.16 -13.95 17.33
CA LEU A 18 13.69 -13.91 15.94
C LEU A 18 12.72 -15.09 15.71
N ILE A 19 11.52 -14.80 15.25
CA ILE A 19 10.53 -15.79 14.83
C ILE A 19 10.72 -16.11 13.36
N ASN A 20 10.63 -15.09 12.50
CA ASN A 20 10.74 -15.25 11.05
C ASN A 20 11.09 -13.91 10.38
N SER A 21 11.41 -13.96 9.08
CA SER A 21 11.67 -12.79 8.25
C SER A 21 11.17 -13.04 6.83
N ALA A 22 10.78 -11.99 6.13
CA ALA A 22 10.42 -12.07 4.72
C ALA A 22 10.98 -10.89 3.94
N GLN A 23 11.24 -11.13 2.65
CA GLN A 23 11.79 -10.14 1.73
C GLN A 23 10.68 -9.32 1.07
N THR A 24 10.86 -8.01 0.97
CA THR A 24 9.99 -7.10 0.25
C THR A 24 10.31 -7.04 -1.25
N SER A 25 9.44 -6.44 -2.06
CA SER A 25 9.52 -6.54 -3.52
C SER A 25 10.71 -5.80 -4.14
N PHE A 26 11.21 -4.72 -3.50
CA PHE A 26 12.24 -3.83 -4.03
C PHE A 26 13.48 -3.70 -3.15
N ASP A 27 13.67 -4.61 -2.22
CA ASP A 27 14.87 -4.72 -1.39
C ASP A 27 15.24 -3.45 -0.60
N PHE A 28 14.22 -2.68 -0.18
CA PHE A 28 14.45 -1.45 0.58
C PHE A 28 13.31 -1.17 1.56
N THR A 29 12.99 -2.16 2.40
CA THR A 29 11.90 -2.03 3.38
C THR A 29 12.12 -0.80 4.26
N HIS A 30 11.21 0.16 4.15
CA HIS A 30 11.26 1.42 4.87
C HIS A 30 10.25 1.48 6.01
N ASN A 31 9.01 1.12 5.73
CA ASN A 31 7.91 1.17 6.69
C ASN A 31 7.17 -0.17 6.75
N THR A 32 6.61 -0.47 7.91
CA THR A 32 5.72 -1.62 8.12
C THR A 32 4.54 -1.22 9.00
N TRP A 33 3.34 -1.73 8.69
CA TRP A 33 2.14 -1.53 9.50
C TRP A 33 1.26 -2.78 9.51
N LEU A 34 0.69 -3.10 10.68
CA LEU A 34 -0.20 -4.25 10.86
C LEU A 34 -1.65 -3.88 10.57
N SER A 35 -2.44 -4.86 10.12
CA SER A 35 -3.90 -4.80 10.21
C SER A 35 -4.37 -4.77 11.67
N ASP A 36 -5.62 -4.34 11.90
CA ASP A 36 -6.18 -4.22 13.25
C ASP A 36 -6.26 -5.59 13.98
N ASP A 37 -6.42 -6.67 13.25
CA ASP A 37 -6.46 -8.05 13.78
C ASP A 37 -5.06 -8.70 13.92
N GLY A 38 -4.03 -8.03 13.39
CA GLY A 38 -2.64 -8.51 13.42
C GLY A 38 -2.33 -9.68 12.49
N ASN A 39 -3.25 -10.05 11.59
CA ASN A 39 -3.06 -11.17 10.66
C ASN A 39 -2.35 -10.78 9.37
N PHE A 40 -2.33 -9.49 9.05
CA PHE A 40 -1.71 -8.97 7.84
C PHE A 40 -0.69 -7.88 8.16
N LEU A 41 0.38 -7.86 7.38
CA LEU A 41 1.42 -6.83 7.43
C LEU A 41 1.51 -6.15 6.07
N PHE A 42 1.57 -4.83 6.08
CA PHE A 42 1.80 -4.02 4.90
C PHE A 42 3.15 -3.33 5.00
N THR A 43 3.90 -3.32 3.90
CA THR A 43 5.23 -2.70 3.86
C THR A 43 5.35 -1.73 2.70
N THR A 44 6.23 -0.75 2.82
CA THR A 44 6.67 0.07 1.68
C THR A 44 8.17 -0.10 1.48
N ASP A 45 8.59 -0.22 0.23
CA ASP A 45 9.99 -0.06 -0.17
C ASP A 45 10.21 1.36 -0.68
N GLU A 46 11.09 2.14 -0.05
CA GLU A 46 11.34 3.54 -0.41
C GLU A 46 12.27 3.65 -1.62
N ARG A 47 11.78 3.20 -2.76
CA ARG A 47 12.48 3.22 -4.05
C ARG A 47 11.57 3.59 -5.21
N ALA A 48 12.19 4.11 -6.28
CA ALA A 48 11.51 4.40 -7.53
C ALA A 48 10.74 3.19 -8.08
N ASN A 49 9.46 3.39 -8.41
CA ASN A 49 8.53 2.36 -8.92
C ASN A 49 8.27 1.19 -7.95
N ALA A 50 8.56 1.34 -6.66
CA ALA A 50 8.30 0.31 -5.68
C ALA A 50 6.80 0.16 -5.35
N TYR A 51 6.50 -0.78 -4.47
CA TYR A 51 5.14 -1.17 -4.10
C TYR A 51 4.86 -0.93 -2.61
N VAL A 52 3.58 -0.90 -2.30
CA VAL A 52 3.07 -1.39 -1.02
C VAL A 52 2.89 -2.89 -1.18
N ASP A 53 3.60 -3.71 -0.39
CA ASP A 53 3.39 -5.15 -0.35
C ASP A 53 2.42 -5.52 0.77
N ALA A 54 1.59 -6.55 0.55
CA ALA A 54 0.74 -7.17 1.55
C ALA A 54 1.21 -8.59 1.86
N PHE A 55 1.31 -8.90 3.13
CA PHE A 55 1.72 -10.22 3.63
C PHE A 55 0.66 -10.79 4.57
N ASP A 56 0.31 -12.07 4.38
CA ASP A 56 -0.36 -12.86 5.40
C ASP A 56 0.69 -13.35 6.41
N ILE A 57 0.49 -12.97 7.66
CA ILE A 57 1.34 -13.33 8.81
C ILE A 57 0.53 -14.02 9.90
N SER A 58 -0.66 -14.52 9.58
CA SER A 58 -1.54 -15.23 10.51
C SER A 58 -0.88 -16.48 11.11
N ASP A 59 -0.03 -17.16 10.33
CA ASP A 59 1.00 -18.08 10.82
C ASP A 59 2.38 -17.41 10.75
N PRO A 60 2.94 -16.94 11.88
CA PRO A 60 4.25 -16.30 11.86
C PRO A 60 5.40 -17.17 11.36
N MET A 61 5.21 -18.50 11.30
CA MET A 61 6.20 -19.42 10.76
C MET A 61 6.09 -19.61 9.26
N ASP A 62 4.97 -19.21 8.64
CA ASP A 62 4.69 -19.33 7.21
C ASP A 62 4.19 -18.01 6.62
N ILE A 63 5.08 -17.02 6.52
CA ILE A 63 4.78 -15.70 5.97
C ILE A 63 4.59 -15.79 4.46
N GLN A 64 3.41 -15.36 3.97
CA GLN A 64 3.09 -15.36 2.54
C GLN A 64 2.91 -13.93 2.02
N LYS A 65 3.62 -13.55 0.94
CA LYS A 65 3.26 -12.34 0.19
C LYS A 65 2.02 -12.64 -0.63
N ILE A 66 0.92 -11.92 -0.38
CA ILE A 66 -0.39 -12.20 -0.96
C ILE A 66 -0.79 -11.21 -2.05
N ASP A 67 -0.30 -9.98 -1.98
CA ASP A 67 -0.53 -8.97 -3.02
C ASP A 67 0.50 -7.84 -2.96
N ARG A 68 0.45 -6.96 -3.93
CA ARG A 68 1.22 -5.70 -3.97
C ARG A 68 0.49 -4.66 -4.81
N TYR A 69 0.58 -3.41 -4.39
CA TYR A 69 -0.04 -2.28 -5.06
C TYR A 69 1.00 -1.21 -5.43
N ARG A 70 0.85 -0.62 -6.60
CA ARG A 70 1.42 0.69 -6.99
C ARG A 70 0.44 1.44 -7.89
N PRO A 71 0.49 2.78 -7.96
CA PRO A 71 -0.37 3.57 -8.84
C PRO A 71 -0.16 3.21 -10.32
N LEU A 72 -1.26 2.93 -11.03
CA LEU A 72 -1.20 2.54 -12.45
C LEU A 72 -1.03 3.76 -13.37
N ASP A 73 -1.60 4.90 -12.99
CA ASP A 73 -1.56 6.14 -13.79
C ASP A 73 -0.17 6.81 -13.79
N THR A 74 0.65 6.49 -12.79
CA THR A 74 2.04 6.97 -12.68
C THR A 74 3.08 5.85 -12.83
N GLU A 75 2.65 4.69 -13.32
CA GLU A 75 3.55 3.57 -13.57
C GLU A 75 4.71 3.95 -14.51
N GLY A 76 5.94 3.61 -14.10
CA GLY A 76 7.15 3.92 -14.85
C GLY A 76 7.68 5.34 -14.70
N ARG A 77 7.00 6.21 -13.95
CA ARG A 77 7.47 7.59 -13.68
C ARG A 77 8.47 7.71 -12.52
N GLY A 78 8.78 6.60 -11.86
CA GLY A 78 9.74 6.60 -10.76
C GLY A 78 9.18 7.04 -9.41
N VAL A 79 7.86 7.21 -9.26
CA VAL A 79 7.23 7.61 -8.00
C VAL A 79 7.55 6.64 -6.87
N ILE A 80 7.69 7.17 -5.65
CA ILE A 80 8.26 6.45 -4.51
C ILE A 80 7.24 6.36 -3.37
N PRO A 81 6.83 5.14 -2.91
CA PRO A 81 6.05 5.01 -1.69
C PRO A 81 6.91 5.28 -0.46
N HIS A 82 6.34 5.93 0.56
CA HIS A 82 7.07 6.23 1.78
C HIS A 82 6.47 5.53 3.00
N ASN A 83 5.45 6.08 3.62
CA ASN A 83 4.84 5.52 4.82
C ASN A 83 3.39 5.11 4.57
N THR A 84 3.05 3.89 4.98
CA THR A 84 1.67 3.40 4.98
C THR A 84 1.18 3.17 6.41
N HIS A 85 -0.11 3.45 6.64
CA HIS A 85 -0.81 3.20 7.89
C HIS A 85 -2.11 2.46 7.59
N TYR A 86 -2.45 1.47 8.40
CA TYR A 86 -3.73 0.78 8.29
C TYR A 86 -4.77 1.43 9.22
N LEU A 87 -5.94 1.68 8.69
CA LEU A 87 -7.11 2.16 9.43
C LEU A 87 -8.40 1.55 8.89
N ASN A 88 -9.06 0.71 9.68
CA ASN A 88 -10.38 0.15 9.36
C ASN A 88 -10.49 -0.44 7.95
N GLY A 89 -9.51 -1.23 7.51
CA GLY A 89 -9.52 -1.86 6.19
C GLY A 89 -8.97 -1.00 5.05
N TYR A 90 -8.37 0.15 5.34
CA TYR A 90 -7.74 1.01 4.35
C TYR A 90 -6.27 1.24 4.68
N LEU A 91 -5.44 1.31 3.65
CA LEU A 91 -4.07 1.81 3.76
C LEU A 91 -4.05 3.28 3.38
N ILE A 92 -3.50 4.09 4.27
CA ILE A 92 -3.33 5.52 4.09
C ILE A 92 -1.84 5.75 3.89
N THR A 93 -1.46 6.08 2.67
CA THR A 93 -0.07 6.04 2.24
C THR A 93 0.40 7.37 1.68
N SER A 94 1.55 7.85 2.14
CA SER A 94 2.28 8.94 1.50
C SER A 94 3.14 8.40 0.36
N TRP A 95 3.12 9.09 -0.78
CA TRP A 95 3.75 8.63 -2.01
C TRP A 95 4.57 9.74 -2.69
N TYR A 96 5.40 10.43 -1.94
CA TYR A 96 6.24 11.54 -2.38
C TYR A 96 5.56 12.41 -3.46
N THR A 97 6.15 12.51 -4.66
CA THR A 97 5.64 13.30 -5.79
C THR A 97 4.28 12.84 -6.33
N ASP A 98 3.79 11.68 -5.94
CA ASP A 98 2.45 11.18 -6.31
C ASP A 98 1.40 11.38 -5.19
N GLY A 99 1.76 12.14 -4.16
CA GLY A 99 0.86 12.69 -3.17
C GLY A 99 0.37 11.67 -2.13
N PHE A 100 -0.87 11.84 -1.71
CA PHE A 100 -1.56 11.05 -0.69
C PHE A 100 -2.46 10.02 -1.36
N LYS A 101 -2.38 8.76 -0.92
CA LYS A 101 -3.15 7.64 -1.48
C LYS A 101 -3.97 6.94 -0.41
N VAL A 102 -5.16 6.50 -0.78
CA VAL A 102 -6.00 5.59 0.00
C VAL A 102 -6.23 4.32 -0.80
N ILE A 103 -5.87 3.20 -0.21
CA ILE A 103 -5.97 1.88 -0.83
C ILE A 103 -6.93 1.04 0.00
N ASP A 104 -7.95 0.47 -0.63
CA ASP A 104 -8.82 -0.51 0.02
C ASP A 104 -8.06 -1.81 0.23
N ALA A 105 -7.93 -2.23 1.48
CA ALA A 105 -7.26 -3.44 1.93
C ALA A 105 -8.20 -4.36 2.75
N HIS A 106 -9.54 -4.22 2.58
CA HIS A 106 -10.49 -5.16 3.19
C HIS A 106 -10.35 -6.58 2.60
N ARG A 107 -9.77 -6.68 1.40
CA ARG A 107 -9.25 -7.91 0.82
C ARG A 107 -7.75 -7.71 0.64
N PRO A 108 -6.92 -8.14 1.61
CA PRO A 108 -5.49 -7.90 1.57
C PRO A 108 -4.77 -8.59 0.41
N ASP A 109 -5.42 -9.58 -0.21
CA ASP A 109 -5.00 -10.31 -1.41
C ASP A 109 -5.46 -9.62 -2.72
N ASN A 110 -6.08 -8.43 -2.62
CA ASN A 110 -6.53 -7.65 -3.78
C ASN A 110 -6.65 -6.16 -3.42
N LEU A 111 -5.50 -5.47 -3.37
CA LEU A 111 -5.37 -4.07 -3.00
C LEU A 111 -5.82 -3.15 -4.13
N ILE A 112 -6.73 -2.22 -3.84
CA ILE A 112 -7.30 -1.30 -4.84
C ILE A 112 -7.25 0.14 -4.35
N GLU A 113 -6.66 1.06 -5.14
CA GLU A 113 -6.74 2.51 -4.87
C GLU A 113 -8.20 2.97 -4.98
N VAL A 114 -8.67 3.69 -3.96
CA VAL A 114 -10.04 4.20 -3.89
C VAL A 114 -10.12 5.71 -3.72
N ALA A 115 -9.02 6.35 -3.34
CA ALA A 115 -8.91 7.81 -3.33
C ALA A 115 -7.44 8.23 -3.40
N LYS A 116 -7.24 9.45 -3.93
CA LYS A 116 -5.94 10.12 -3.95
C LYS A 116 -6.12 11.61 -3.80
N TYR A 117 -5.07 12.26 -3.34
CA TYR A 117 -4.95 13.72 -3.36
C TYR A 117 -3.50 14.09 -3.69
N ASP A 118 -3.32 14.80 -4.78
CA ASP A 118 -2.01 15.27 -5.19
C ASP A 118 -1.63 16.50 -4.36
N THR A 119 -0.53 16.39 -3.60
CA THR A 119 0.05 17.49 -2.82
C THR A 119 1.23 18.13 -3.55
N TRP A 120 1.76 17.46 -4.57
CA TRP A 120 2.92 17.89 -5.33
C TRP A 120 2.55 18.85 -6.44
N GLN A 121 3.16 20.02 -6.46
CA GLN A 121 2.93 21.06 -7.45
C GLN A 121 3.96 21.06 -8.60
N GLY A 122 4.88 20.05 -8.58
CA GLY A 122 6.02 20.03 -9.50
C GLY A 122 7.10 21.06 -9.19
N ALA A 123 8.33 20.80 -9.57
CA ALA A 123 9.45 21.72 -9.36
C ALA A 123 9.24 23.06 -10.10
N ASP A 124 8.55 23.04 -11.24
CA ASP A 124 8.24 24.19 -12.10
C ASP A 124 6.76 24.59 -12.07
N GLY A 125 5.97 24.07 -11.10
CA GLY A 125 4.52 24.24 -11.09
C GLY A 125 3.81 23.40 -12.17
N ALA A 126 4.51 22.48 -12.81
CA ALA A 126 3.95 21.49 -13.71
C ALA A 126 3.56 20.27 -12.86
N ASP A 127 2.29 20.15 -12.57
CA ASP A 127 1.64 19.08 -11.84
C ASP A 127 1.87 17.71 -12.52
N SER A 128 3.06 17.13 -12.28
CA SER A 128 3.49 15.89 -12.93
C SER A 128 4.30 15.04 -11.97
N PRO A 129 3.73 13.96 -11.45
CA PRO A 129 4.48 12.99 -10.63
C PRO A 129 5.73 12.49 -11.36
N GLU A 130 6.86 12.49 -10.64
CA GLU A 130 8.18 12.10 -11.15
C GLU A 130 9.02 11.41 -10.08
N GLU A 131 10.17 10.86 -10.47
CA GLU A 131 11.12 10.31 -9.52
C GLU A 131 11.69 11.43 -8.64
N GLY A 132 11.61 11.25 -7.32
CA GLY A 132 12.16 12.18 -6.34
C GLY A 132 11.64 11.96 -4.94
N PHE A 133 12.31 12.63 -3.99
CA PHE A 133 11.96 12.67 -2.57
C PHE A 133 11.30 13.98 -2.16
N ASP A 134 10.62 14.63 -3.10
CA ASP A 134 9.78 15.80 -2.88
C ASP A 134 8.31 15.40 -2.69
N GLY A 135 7.46 16.34 -2.26
CA GLY A 135 6.03 16.09 -2.13
C GLY A 135 5.62 15.42 -0.81
N CYS A 136 4.66 14.49 -0.86
CA CYS A 136 4.01 13.91 0.30
C CYS A 136 4.92 12.94 1.07
N TRP A 137 5.52 13.43 2.14
CA TRP A 137 6.42 12.65 3.00
C TRP A 137 5.67 11.86 4.07
N GLY A 138 4.55 12.36 4.60
CA GLY A 138 3.81 11.71 5.66
C GLY A 138 2.30 11.73 5.46
N ALA A 139 1.64 10.68 5.94
CA ALA A 139 0.19 10.57 6.01
C ALA A 139 -0.22 10.10 7.40
N TYR A 140 -1.20 10.77 8.04
CA TYR A 140 -1.64 10.41 9.39
C TYR A 140 -3.17 10.40 9.50
N PRO A 141 -3.78 9.21 9.71
CA PRO A 141 -5.24 9.07 9.69
C PRO A 141 -5.91 8.97 11.07
N PHE A 142 -5.16 9.02 12.19
CA PHE A 142 -5.67 8.58 13.50
C PHE A 142 -6.30 9.66 14.38
N PHE A 143 -6.85 10.73 13.77
CA PHE A 143 -7.58 11.73 14.54
C PHE A 143 -9.04 11.33 14.82
N ASN A 144 -9.50 11.55 16.05
CA ASN A 144 -10.90 11.32 16.44
C ASN A 144 -11.91 12.14 15.60
N SER A 145 -11.47 13.21 14.96
CA SER A 145 -12.29 14.02 14.06
C SER A 145 -12.59 13.36 12.73
N GLY A 146 -11.93 12.23 12.39
CA GLY A 146 -11.99 11.60 11.08
C GLY A 146 -11.18 12.32 10.00
N LYS A 147 -10.56 13.46 10.32
CA LYS A 147 -9.67 14.17 9.40
C LYS A 147 -8.36 13.41 9.27
N MET A 148 -7.77 13.46 8.09
CA MET A 148 -6.45 12.91 7.80
C MET A 148 -5.47 14.04 7.49
N LEU A 149 -4.20 13.85 7.82
CA LEU A 149 -3.16 14.80 7.47
C LEU A 149 -2.25 14.22 6.40
N ALA A 150 -1.87 15.06 5.45
CA ALA A 150 -0.75 14.81 4.56
C ALA A 150 0.29 15.92 4.78
N SER A 151 1.53 15.52 5.09
CA SER A 151 2.66 16.46 5.21
C SER A 151 3.49 16.39 3.93
N ASP A 152 3.62 17.52 3.28
CA ASP A 152 4.38 17.69 2.05
C ASP A 152 5.65 18.48 2.33
N ILE A 153 6.78 18.04 1.80
CA ILE A 153 8.11 18.63 2.04
C ILE A 153 8.17 20.07 1.51
N ASN A 154 7.51 20.32 0.39
CA ASN A 154 7.64 21.58 -0.34
C ASN A 154 6.49 22.55 -0.02
N SER A 155 5.27 22.03 0.13
CA SER A 155 4.05 22.84 0.23
C SER A 155 3.42 22.84 1.63
N GLY A 156 3.91 22.01 2.57
CA GLY A 156 3.53 22.04 3.97
C GLY A 156 2.43 21.03 4.34
N LEU A 157 1.45 21.47 5.15
CA LEU A 157 0.46 20.56 5.76
C LEU A 157 -0.90 20.70 5.10
N TYR A 158 -1.45 19.57 4.66
CA TYR A 158 -2.82 19.43 4.17
C TYR A 158 -3.69 18.74 5.22
N VAL A 159 -4.88 19.29 5.45
CA VAL A 159 -5.92 18.67 6.28
C VAL A 159 -7.02 18.18 5.35
N LEU A 160 -7.16 16.87 5.24
CA LEU A 160 -8.03 16.21 4.28
C LEU A 160 -9.30 15.68 4.95
N ASP A 161 -10.44 15.86 4.26
CA ASP A 161 -11.71 15.25 4.60
C ASP A 161 -11.97 14.12 3.62
N VAL A 162 -11.62 12.90 4.01
CA VAL A 162 -11.64 11.77 3.10
C VAL A 162 -12.94 10.97 3.29
N ASN A 163 -13.74 10.91 2.24
CA ASN A 163 -14.92 10.05 2.20
C ASN A 163 -14.51 8.63 1.79
N LEU A 164 -14.18 7.79 2.76
CA LEU A 164 -13.76 6.41 2.54
C LEU A 164 -14.90 5.59 1.93
N LYS A 165 -14.64 4.99 0.77
CA LYS A 165 -15.55 4.06 0.09
C LYS A 165 -14.81 2.78 -0.21
N ARG A 166 -15.51 1.66 -0.07
CA ARG A 166 -14.95 0.36 -0.46
C ARG A 166 -14.89 0.24 -1.97
N ALA A 167 -13.88 -0.46 -2.44
CA ALA A 167 -13.79 -0.89 -3.82
C ALA A 167 -14.94 -1.85 -4.17
N SER A 168 -15.29 -1.90 -5.45
CA SER A 168 -16.24 -2.87 -5.98
C SER A 168 -15.47 -4.01 -6.63
N TYR A 169 -15.86 -5.24 -6.32
CA TYR A 169 -15.25 -6.45 -6.86
C TYR A 169 -16.26 -7.16 -7.77
N LEU A 170 -15.77 -7.60 -8.93
CA LEU A 170 -16.52 -8.48 -9.82
C LEU A 170 -15.83 -9.85 -9.83
N GLU A 171 -16.53 -10.86 -9.36
CA GLU A 171 -16.04 -12.24 -9.31
C GLU A 171 -16.94 -13.16 -10.11
N GLY A 172 -16.33 -14.14 -10.78
CA GLY A 172 -17.09 -15.11 -11.56
C GLY A 172 -16.19 -16.19 -12.14
N ILE A 173 -16.84 -17.22 -12.67
CA ILE A 173 -16.15 -18.29 -13.40
C ILE A 173 -16.64 -18.24 -14.84
N ILE A 174 -15.69 -18.16 -15.80
CA ILE A 174 -16.00 -18.27 -17.21
C ILE A 174 -15.92 -19.75 -17.59
N THR A 175 -17.00 -20.26 -18.13
CA THR A 175 -17.07 -21.65 -18.60
C THR A 175 -17.38 -21.69 -20.09
N ASP A 176 -16.87 -22.72 -20.76
CA ASP A 176 -17.27 -23.05 -22.11
C ASP A 176 -18.74 -23.46 -22.16
N ALA A 177 -19.50 -22.86 -23.06
CA ALA A 177 -20.97 -23.03 -23.10
C ALA A 177 -21.41 -24.47 -23.51
N ASN A 178 -20.53 -25.24 -24.15
CA ASN A 178 -20.85 -26.59 -24.60
C ASN A 178 -20.42 -27.67 -23.60
N THR A 179 -19.27 -27.44 -22.94
CA THR A 179 -18.68 -28.46 -22.05
C THR A 179 -18.91 -28.16 -20.58
N GLY A 180 -19.25 -26.89 -20.21
CA GLY A 180 -19.35 -26.42 -18.83
C GLY A 180 -18.04 -26.36 -18.07
N LEU A 181 -16.91 -26.63 -18.72
CA LEU A 181 -15.60 -26.62 -18.11
C LEU A 181 -15.05 -25.17 -18.00
N PRO A 182 -14.25 -24.86 -16.96
CA PRO A 182 -13.59 -23.57 -16.85
C PRO A 182 -12.70 -23.25 -18.06
N VAL A 183 -12.79 -22.01 -18.55
CA VAL A 183 -11.91 -21.51 -19.63
C VAL A 183 -10.80 -20.69 -18.97
N VAL A 184 -9.55 -21.09 -19.21
CA VAL A 184 -8.37 -20.39 -18.70
C VAL A 184 -7.85 -19.36 -19.71
N ASN A 185 -7.13 -18.34 -19.22
CA ASN A 185 -6.52 -17.28 -20.03
C ASN A 185 -7.53 -16.49 -20.89
N THR A 186 -8.71 -16.23 -20.35
CA THR A 186 -9.74 -15.43 -21.02
C THR A 186 -9.59 -13.97 -20.64
N GLU A 187 -9.51 -13.10 -21.65
CA GLU A 187 -9.56 -11.65 -21.45
C GLU A 187 -11.02 -11.20 -21.21
N ILE A 188 -11.23 -10.39 -20.20
CA ILE A 188 -12.52 -9.76 -19.88
C ILE A 188 -12.39 -8.27 -20.03
N THR A 189 -13.17 -7.66 -20.89
CA THR A 189 -13.28 -6.20 -21.02
C THR A 189 -14.60 -5.74 -20.42
N ILE A 190 -14.53 -4.81 -19.45
CA ILE A 190 -15.71 -4.10 -18.91
C ILE A 190 -15.87 -2.85 -19.78
N LEU A 191 -17.07 -2.68 -20.38
CA LEU A 191 -17.39 -1.56 -21.25
C LEU A 191 -18.10 -0.47 -20.46
#